data_2a8bc32640b332ad4dce1e3c3fb93d42
#
_entry.id   2a8bc32640b332ad4dce1e3c3fb93d42
#
_cell.length_a   1.000
_cell.length_b   1.000
_cell.length_c   1.000
_cell.angle_alpha   90.00
_cell.angle_beta   90.00
_cell.angle_gamma   90.00
#
_symmetry.space_group_name_H-M   'P 1'
#
loop_
_entity.id
_entity.type
_entity.pdbx_description
1 polymer ?
#
loop_
_entity_poly.entity_id
_entity_poly.type
_entity_poly.pdbx_seq_one_letter_code
_entity_poly.pdbx_strand_id
1 'polypeptide(L)'
;MSGLLKFITCGSVDDGKSTLIGHILYDAKLLYADQEKALELDSKVGSRGGAIDYSLLLDGLMAEREQGITIDVAYRYFTTDNRSFIVADTPGHEEYTRNMAVGASFADLAVILVDAKQGVLVQTRRHARICSLMGIRYFVFAVNKMDLVGYAQNRFEEIEKQIDALTKELGLESVKIIPVSATEGDNVTTKSENIPWYTGEALLPYLEQVDVSEKAKEEGFYLPVQRVCRPNHTFRGFQGQIESGSIKVGDTITTLPSREEAKVKSILVGFEEKENAQKGNPVTIQLDREVDVSRGCVLVKGTNPSLSNTITATLLWMDDEELVVGKDYLVKLGTKQIPGVLTKIQHKIDVNTGEFIPTDHLEKNEIALCEILFQENVVVDTFKNHKTLGELILVDRITNMTSACGVVEESKNSDDAEREVTFQAGEIKARGDVFEEFYYSMESKNIGKTRIVKDTYNVGDSIPVKGESYHYPHNFDILVLRDKVAVEIRDGKITAIEKLSDYVYGGYPLVNGRGFAINAKTKEQYQAFLTDFQKTGENPDAELFEKWITFETYRGVVFKDKYLTNS
;
A
#
# COMPACT_ATOMS: atom_id res chain seq x y z
N MET A 1 8.08 33.01 8.64
CA MET A 1 6.98 32.38 7.86
C MET A 1 6.91 30.92 8.24
N SER A 2 5.81 30.45 8.78
CA SER A 2 5.52 29.03 8.92
C SER A 2 5.39 28.44 7.52
N GLY A 3 6.11 27.43 7.13
CA GLY A 3 6.23 26.86 5.78
C GLY A 3 4.93 26.70 4.96
N LEU A 4 4.95 25.83 3.97
CA LEU A 4 3.78 25.50 3.16
C LEU A 4 2.84 24.58 3.95
N LEU A 5 1.52 24.84 3.92
CA LEU A 5 0.47 23.92 4.37
C LEU A 5 -0.31 23.38 3.16
N LYS A 6 -0.39 22.09 3.06
CA LYS A 6 -1.25 21.40 2.09
C LYS A 6 -2.47 20.86 2.83
N PHE A 7 -3.65 21.29 2.44
CA PHE A 7 -4.87 20.79 3.08
C PHE A 7 -5.94 20.42 2.06
N ILE A 8 -6.81 19.51 2.46
CA ILE A 8 -7.96 19.05 1.68
C ILE A 8 -9.25 19.58 2.33
N THR A 9 -10.23 19.96 1.51
CA THR A 9 -11.60 20.16 1.95
C THR A 9 -12.46 18.98 1.53
N CYS A 10 -13.18 18.38 2.44
CA CYS A 10 -14.08 17.26 2.20
C CYS A 10 -15.35 17.37 3.06
N GLY A 11 -16.36 16.62 2.73
CA GLY A 11 -17.71 16.67 3.31
C GLY A 11 -18.74 16.22 2.28
N SER A 12 -20.00 16.10 2.69
CA SER A 12 -21.09 15.72 1.80
C SER A 12 -21.34 16.74 0.69
N VAL A 13 -22.12 16.34 -0.30
CA VAL A 13 -22.65 17.30 -1.29
C VAL A 13 -23.42 18.38 -0.52
N ASP A 14 -23.33 19.61 -0.96
CA ASP A 14 -23.98 20.79 -0.38
C ASP A 14 -23.50 21.20 1.03
N ASP A 15 -22.47 20.58 1.62
CA ASP A 15 -21.89 21.03 2.91
C ASP A 15 -21.19 22.39 2.81
N GLY A 16 -20.96 22.92 1.59
CA GLY A 16 -20.40 24.24 1.34
C GLY A 16 -18.87 24.28 1.21
N LYS A 17 -18.23 23.22 0.74
CA LYS A 17 -16.79 23.11 0.54
C LYS A 17 -16.23 24.22 -0.33
N SER A 18 -16.70 24.29 -1.58
CA SER A 18 -16.25 25.29 -2.56
C SER A 18 -16.62 26.71 -2.14
N THR A 19 -17.76 26.89 -1.45
CA THR A 19 -18.16 28.18 -0.85
C THR A 19 -17.16 28.62 0.21
N LEU A 20 -16.73 27.72 1.10
CA LEU A 20 -15.77 28.02 2.17
C LEU A 20 -14.41 28.49 1.61
N ILE A 21 -13.87 27.74 0.63
CA ILE A 21 -12.59 28.11 0.00
C ILE A 21 -12.73 29.41 -0.76
N GLY A 22 -13.80 29.57 -1.53
CA GLY A 22 -14.06 30.80 -2.28
C GLY A 22 -14.17 32.02 -1.38
N HIS A 23 -14.83 31.90 -0.21
CA HIS A 23 -14.90 32.96 0.79
C HIS A 23 -13.53 33.32 1.37
N ILE A 24 -12.71 32.32 1.71
CA ILE A 24 -11.31 32.53 2.16
C ILE A 24 -10.53 33.35 1.12
N LEU A 25 -10.62 32.97 -0.14
CA LEU A 25 -9.88 33.63 -1.22
C LEU A 25 -10.36 35.08 -1.44
N TYR A 26 -11.66 35.30 -1.35
CA TYR A 26 -12.27 36.63 -1.51
C TYR A 26 -11.91 37.58 -0.37
N ASP A 27 -12.17 37.19 0.87
CA ASP A 27 -11.94 38.01 2.06
C ASP A 27 -10.47 38.31 2.31
N ALA A 28 -9.61 37.34 2.06
CA ALA A 28 -8.15 37.51 2.18
C ALA A 28 -7.56 38.35 1.04
N LYS A 29 -8.39 38.87 0.12
CA LYS A 29 -7.98 39.66 -1.06
C LYS A 29 -6.93 38.98 -1.92
N LEU A 30 -7.10 37.69 -2.12
CA LEU A 30 -6.19 36.83 -2.86
C LEU A 30 -6.61 36.63 -4.33
N LEU A 31 -7.68 37.30 -4.76
CA LEU A 31 -8.17 37.30 -6.12
C LEU A 31 -7.52 38.42 -6.95
N TYR A 32 -7.32 38.14 -8.23
CA TYR A 32 -7.00 39.19 -9.20
C TYR A 32 -8.24 40.05 -9.50
N ALA A 33 -8.05 41.31 -9.82
CA ALA A 33 -9.14 42.26 -10.03
C ALA A 33 -10.12 41.89 -11.17
N ASP A 34 -9.66 41.11 -12.14
CA ASP A 34 -10.48 40.53 -13.21
C ASP A 34 -11.34 39.36 -12.71
N GLN A 35 -10.79 38.53 -11.85
CA GLN A 35 -11.52 37.42 -11.22
C GLN A 35 -12.61 37.93 -10.28
N GLU A 36 -12.30 38.95 -9.48
CA GLU A 36 -13.28 39.60 -8.58
C GLU A 36 -14.45 40.19 -9.35
N LYS A 37 -14.18 40.92 -10.45
CA LYS A 37 -15.23 41.45 -11.32
C LYS A 37 -16.04 40.38 -12.03
N ALA A 38 -15.42 39.30 -12.49
CA ALA A 38 -16.10 38.17 -13.10
C ALA A 38 -17.05 37.52 -12.08
N LEU A 39 -16.58 37.26 -10.86
CA LEU A 39 -17.37 36.70 -9.78
C LEU A 39 -18.60 37.56 -9.45
N GLU A 40 -18.43 38.90 -9.34
CA GLU A 40 -19.53 39.81 -9.08
C GLU A 40 -20.57 39.81 -10.23
N LEU A 41 -20.13 39.72 -11.49
CA LEU A 41 -21.01 39.67 -12.66
C LEU A 41 -21.78 38.35 -12.73
N ASP A 42 -21.08 37.24 -12.56
CA ASP A 42 -21.67 35.90 -12.59
C ASP A 42 -22.65 35.69 -11.44
N SER A 43 -22.34 36.20 -10.24
CA SER A 43 -23.22 36.17 -9.06
C SER A 43 -24.52 36.96 -9.25
N LYS A 44 -24.52 38.05 -10.04
CA LYS A 44 -25.72 38.82 -10.36
C LYS A 44 -26.71 38.07 -11.26
N VAL A 45 -26.21 37.13 -12.04
CA VAL A 45 -27.03 36.30 -12.96
C VAL A 45 -27.53 35.02 -12.24
N GLY A 46 -26.90 34.66 -11.12
CA GLY A 46 -27.17 33.44 -10.38
C GLY A 46 -28.40 33.51 -9.46
N SER A 47 -28.74 32.39 -8.85
CA SER A 47 -29.96 32.13 -8.07
C SER A 47 -30.01 32.81 -6.67
N ARG A 48 -28.94 33.48 -6.22
CA ARG A 48 -28.85 34.06 -4.85
C ARG A 48 -29.31 35.53 -4.71
N GLY A 49 -30.12 36.03 -5.65
CA GLY A 49 -30.67 37.39 -5.53
C GLY A 49 -29.66 38.52 -5.57
N GLY A 50 -28.46 38.30 -6.15
CA GLY A 50 -27.39 39.30 -6.30
C GLY A 50 -26.33 39.25 -5.19
N ALA A 51 -26.41 38.35 -4.21
CA ALA A 51 -25.32 38.06 -3.28
C ALA A 51 -24.19 37.27 -3.97
N ILE A 52 -22.95 37.47 -3.51
CA ILE A 52 -21.79 36.81 -4.11
C ILE A 52 -21.90 35.31 -3.92
N ASP A 53 -21.71 34.57 -5.02
CA ASP A 53 -21.61 33.11 -5.00
C ASP A 53 -20.15 32.68 -5.08
N TYR A 54 -19.55 32.43 -3.93
CA TYR A 54 -18.15 32.09 -3.79
C TYR A 54 -17.78 30.74 -4.43
N SER A 55 -18.73 29.82 -4.64
CA SER A 55 -18.48 28.51 -5.24
C SER A 55 -18.00 28.61 -6.69
N LEU A 56 -18.46 29.62 -7.41
CA LEU A 56 -18.08 29.89 -8.82
C LEU A 56 -16.57 30.10 -9.03
N LEU A 57 -15.83 30.42 -7.98
CA LEU A 57 -14.38 30.57 -8.05
C LEU A 57 -13.64 29.24 -8.27
N LEU A 58 -14.24 28.14 -7.90
CA LEU A 58 -13.62 26.81 -7.90
C LEU A 58 -14.13 25.92 -9.02
N ASP A 59 -15.37 26.13 -9.49
CA ASP A 59 -15.99 25.35 -10.54
C ASP A 59 -15.27 25.54 -11.89
N GLY A 60 -14.33 24.64 -12.17
CA GLY A 60 -13.46 24.69 -13.35
C GLY A 60 -14.04 23.99 -14.56
N LEU A 61 -14.80 22.93 -14.36
CA LEU A 61 -15.39 22.12 -15.43
C LEU A 61 -16.82 22.58 -15.74
N MET A 62 -17.17 22.54 -17.03
CA MET A 62 -18.52 22.90 -17.47
C MET A 62 -19.58 21.97 -16.86
N ALA A 63 -19.24 20.70 -16.71
CA ALA A 63 -20.10 19.70 -16.07
C ALA A 63 -20.31 19.99 -14.56
N GLU A 64 -19.30 20.50 -13.85
CA GLU A 64 -19.43 20.92 -12.45
C GLU A 64 -20.40 22.09 -12.29
N ARG A 65 -20.31 23.09 -13.18
CA ARG A 65 -21.23 24.23 -13.21
C ARG A 65 -22.67 23.85 -13.55
N GLU A 66 -22.85 22.89 -14.48
CA GLU A 66 -24.19 22.41 -14.87
C GLU A 66 -24.83 21.55 -13.78
N GLN A 67 -24.07 20.72 -13.09
CA GLN A 67 -24.56 19.81 -12.07
C GLN A 67 -24.53 20.39 -10.66
N GLY A 68 -23.74 21.46 -10.43
CA GLY A 68 -23.56 22.07 -9.12
C GLY A 68 -22.79 21.20 -8.13
N ILE A 69 -21.96 20.27 -8.62
CA ILE A 69 -21.15 19.37 -7.79
C ILE A 69 -19.70 19.36 -8.27
N THR A 70 -18.76 19.19 -7.34
CA THR A 70 -17.34 18.96 -7.65
C THR A 70 -17.18 17.51 -8.15
N ILE A 71 -16.56 17.33 -9.31
CA ILE A 71 -16.32 16.02 -9.94
C ILE A 71 -14.85 15.61 -9.77
N ASP A 72 -13.93 16.52 -10.04
CA ASP A 72 -12.50 16.28 -9.95
C ASP A 72 -11.87 17.12 -8.85
N VAL A 73 -10.62 16.81 -8.48
CA VAL A 73 -9.89 17.57 -7.46
C VAL A 73 -9.41 18.89 -8.03
N ALA A 74 -9.89 19.98 -7.47
CA ALA A 74 -9.45 21.33 -7.82
C ALA A 74 -8.35 21.81 -6.86
N TYR A 75 -7.15 22.04 -7.38
CA TYR A 75 -6.05 22.59 -6.59
C TYR A 75 -5.98 24.11 -6.72
N ARG A 76 -5.89 24.81 -5.57
CA ARG A 76 -5.68 26.26 -5.53
C ARG A 76 -4.47 26.57 -4.65
N TYR A 77 -3.72 27.56 -5.11
CA TYR A 77 -2.51 28.04 -4.46
C TYR A 77 -2.74 29.48 -4.02
N PHE A 78 -2.50 29.75 -2.73
CA PHE A 78 -2.58 31.08 -2.21
C PHE A 78 -1.59 31.31 -1.09
N THR A 79 -1.29 32.57 -0.78
CA THR A 79 -0.34 32.95 0.27
C THR A 79 -0.89 34.13 1.02
N THR A 80 -0.94 34.02 2.34
CA THR A 80 -1.19 35.13 3.26
C THR A 80 0.15 35.70 3.74
N ASP A 81 0.12 36.76 4.52
CA ASP A 81 1.32 37.31 5.15
C ASP A 81 2.05 36.32 6.05
N ASN A 82 1.35 35.32 6.57
CA ASN A 82 1.85 34.37 7.56
C ASN A 82 2.27 33.04 6.97
N ARG A 83 1.57 32.53 5.94
CA ARG A 83 1.78 31.19 5.42
C ARG A 83 1.37 31.03 3.96
N SER A 84 2.03 30.10 3.23
CA SER A 84 1.61 29.64 1.90
C SER A 84 0.75 28.38 2.02
N PHE A 85 -0.23 28.25 1.13
CA PHE A 85 -1.22 27.17 1.14
C PHE A 85 -1.38 26.53 -0.23
N ILE A 86 -1.63 25.24 -0.22
CA ILE A 86 -2.22 24.50 -1.33
C ILE A 86 -3.47 23.82 -0.79
N VAL A 87 -4.62 24.16 -1.34
CA VAL A 87 -5.88 23.52 -1.00
C VAL A 87 -6.33 22.61 -2.15
N ALA A 88 -6.73 21.39 -1.80
CA ALA A 88 -7.42 20.48 -2.69
C ALA A 88 -8.90 20.49 -2.34
N ASP A 89 -9.73 21.07 -3.20
CA ASP A 89 -11.20 20.92 -3.11
C ASP A 89 -11.60 19.60 -3.74
N THR A 90 -12.36 18.77 -3.00
CA THR A 90 -12.64 17.40 -3.40
C THR A 90 -14.13 17.12 -3.49
N PRO A 91 -14.51 16.16 -4.37
CA PRO A 91 -15.88 15.74 -4.51
C PRO A 91 -16.49 15.25 -3.20
N GLY A 92 -17.77 15.57 -2.98
CA GLY A 92 -18.55 15.07 -1.83
C GLY A 92 -19.36 13.82 -2.12
N HIS A 93 -19.60 13.49 -3.40
CA HIS A 93 -20.41 12.37 -3.83
C HIS A 93 -19.60 11.05 -3.80
N GLU A 94 -20.22 9.97 -3.36
CA GLU A 94 -19.54 8.67 -3.18
C GLU A 94 -18.97 8.09 -4.47
N GLU A 95 -19.58 8.39 -5.62
CA GLU A 95 -19.08 7.95 -6.94
C GLU A 95 -17.67 8.45 -7.23
N TYR A 96 -17.30 9.62 -6.69
CA TYR A 96 -15.99 10.26 -6.88
C TYR A 96 -15.01 10.03 -5.72
N THR A 97 -15.25 9.00 -4.92
CA THR A 97 -14.37 8.64 -3.78
C THR A 97 -12.90 8.47 -4.19
N ARG A 98 -12.64 7.96 -5.41
CA ARG A 98 -11.28 7.90 -5.99
C ARG A 98 -10.60 9.26 -6.02
N ASN A 99 -11.27 10.27 -6.53
CA ASN A 99 -10.72 11.63 -6.64
C ASN A 99 -10.50 12.23 -5.25
N MET A 100 -11.42 11.99 -4.32
CA MET A 100 -11.27 12.38 -2.91
C MET A 100 -10.02 11.75 -2.27
N ALA A 101 -9.77 10.45 -2.49
CA ALA A 101 -8.60 9.76 -1.98
C ALA A 101 -7.28 10.32 -2.56
N VAL A 102 -7.27 10.70 -3.84
CA VAL A 102 -6.12 11.38 -4.48
C VAL A 102 -5.83 12.71 -3.78
N GLY A 103 -6.85 13.53 -3.52
CA GLY A 103 -6.69 14.78 -2.76
C GLY A 103 -6.15 14.54 -1.35
N ALA A 104 -6.67 13.51 -0.65
CA ALA A 104 -6.25 13.16 0.69
C ALA A 104 -4.78 12.70 0.77
N SER A 105 -4.29 11.95 -0.23
CA SER A 105 -2.90 11.45 -0.24
C SER A 105 -1.85 12.57 -0.31
N PHE A 106 -2.25 13.74 -0.81
CA PHE A 106 -1.40 14.92 -0.98
C PHE A 106 -1.34 15.81 0.28
N ALA A 107 -2.38 15.77 1.12
CA ALA A 107 -2.61 16.76 2.16
C ALA A 107 -1.95 16.42 3.51
N ASP A 108 -1.55 17.45 4.25
CA ASP A 108 -1.04 17.36 5.62
C ASP A 108 -2.17 17.49 6.66
N LEU A 109 -3.28 18.16 6.26
CA LEU A 109 -4.42 18.47 7.12
C LEU A 109 -5.74 18.30 6.35
N ALA A 110 -6.77 17.80 7.01
CA ALA A 110 -8.12 17.71 6.45
C ALA A 110 -9.07 18.72 7.13
N VAL A 111 -9.76 19.51 6.29
CA VAL A 111 -10.91 20.33 6.72
C VAL A 111 -12.18 19.60 6.28
N ILE A 112 -12.86 18.99 7.24
CA ILE A 112 -14.10 18.24 7.00
C ILE A 112 -15.29 19.11 7.37
N LEU A 113 -16.14 19.44 6.39
CA LEU A 113 -17.34 20.21 6.61
C LEU A 113 -18.46 19.31 7.13
N VAL A 114 -19.21 19.86 8.08
CA VAL A 114 -20.38 19.21 8.67
C VAL A 114 -21.52 20.23 8.68
N ASP A 115 -22.62 19.95 7.98
CA ASP A 115 -23.80 20.81 7.97
C ASP A 115 -24.45 20.85 9.36
N ALA A 116 -24.57 22.04 9.95
CA ALA A 116 -25.16 22.22 11.28
C ALA A 116 -26.60 21.71 11.42
N LYS A 117 -27.38 21.68 10.32
CA LYS A 117 -28.73 21.09 10.33
C LYS A 117 -28.70 19.57 10.39
N GLN A 118 -27.78 18.95 9.66
CA GLN A 118 -27.75 17.50 9.47
C GLN A 118 -26.89 16.78 10.52
N GLY A 119 -25.76 17.38 10.94
CA GLY A 119 -24.77 16.74 11.80
C GLY A 119 -23.87 15.78 11.05
N VAL A 120 -23.25 14.82 11.76
CA VAL A 120 -22.32 13.85 11.18
C VAL A 120 -23.05 12.81 10.35
N LEU A 121 -22.82 12.82 9.05
CA LEU A 121 -23.40 11.90 8.08
C LEU A 121 -22.46 10.73 7.75
N VAL A 122 -22.98 9.73 7.00
CA VAL A 122 -22.19 8.61 6.47
C VAL A 122 -20.97 9.09 5.68
N GLN A 123 -21.15 10.09 4.82
CA GLN A 123 -20.05 10.65 4.02
C GLN A 123 -18.99 11.34 4.89
N THR A 124 -19.41 12.02 5.97
CA THR A 124 -18.46 12.60 6.93
C THR A 124 -17.56 11.53 7.54
N ARG A 125 -18.14 10.39 7.95
CA ARG A 125 -17.42 9.24 8.49
C ARG A 125 -16.47 8.63 7.44
N ARG A 126 -16.97 8.42 6.23
CA ARG A 126 -16.18 7.87 5.09
C ARG A 126 -14.99 8.77 4.79
N HIS A 127 -15.20 10.06 4.67
CA HIS A 127 -14.13 11.01 4.37
C HIS A 127 -13.09 11.08 5.49
N ALA A 128 -13.50 11.11 6.75
CA ALA A 128 -12.58 11.09 7.89
C ALA A 128 -11.74 9.80 7.90
N ARG A 129 -12.34 8.64 7.61
CA ARG A 129 -11.67 7.35 7.53
C ARG A 129 -10.65 7.31 6.38
N ILE A 130 -11.02 7.78 5.19
CA ILE A 130 -10.11 7.84 4.04
C ILE A 130 -8.95 8.81 4.31
N CYS A 131 -9.22 9.99 4.87
CA CYS A 131 -8.16 10.94 5.25
C CYS A 131 -7.19 10.30 6.26
N SER A 132 -7.70 9.62 7.27
CA SER A 132 -6.88 8.89 8.25
C SER A 132 -6.08 7.75 7.58
N LEU A 133 -6.70 6.97 6.69
CA LEU A 133 -6.03 5.92 5.91
C LEU A 133 -4.89 6.49 5.06
N MET A 134 -5.06 7.66 4.46
CA MET A 134 -4.02 8.35 3.67
C MET A 134 -2.95 9.03 4.55
N GLY A 135 -3.01 8.86 5.86
CA GLY A 135 -2.00 9.32 6.82
C GLY A 135 -2.15 10.76 7.28
N ILE A 136 -3.30 11.39 7.06
CA ILE A 136 -3.59 12.70 7.63
C ILE A 136 -3.79 12.54 9.14
N ARG A 137 -3.06 13.35 9.92
CA ARG A 137 -3.12 13.35 11.40
C ARG A 137 -3.85 14.56 11.97
N TYR A 138 -3.95 15.63 11.21
CA TYR A 138 -4.55 16.90 11.62
C TYR A 138 -5.91 17.08 10.98
N PHE A 139 -6.93 17.22 11.80
CA PHE A 139 -8.31 17.33 11.36
C PHE A 139 -8.95 18.60 11.88
N VAL A 140 -9.62 19.34 11.00
CA VAL A 140 -10.51 20.42 11.36
C VAL A 140 -11.91 20.03 10.92
N PHE A 141 -12.82 19.89 11.87
CA PHE A 141 -14.24 19.77 11.55
C PHE A 141 -14.86 21.16 11.57
N ALA A 142 -15.19 21.66 10.37
CA ALA A 142 -15.87 22.94 10.21
C ALA A 142 -17.38 22.70 10.25
N VAL A 143 -18.02 23.01 11.40
CA VAL A 143 -19.47 22.91 11.55
C VAL A 143 -20.07 24.11 10.84
N ASN A 144 -20.48 23.90 9.58
CA ASN A 144 -20.89 24.94 8.65
C ASN A 144 -22.40 25.20 8.68
N LYS A 145 -22.81 26.33 8.11
CA LYS A 145 -24.20 26.81 8.06
C LYS A 145 -24.80 27.07 9.44
N MET A 146 -23.98 27.59 10.35
CA MET A 146 -24.43 27.98 11.68
C MET A 146 -25.49 29.08 11.64
N ASP A 147 -25.51 29.93 10.63
CA ASP A 147 -26.54 30.90 10.29
C ASP A 147 -27.91 30.25 10.18
N LEU A 148 -28.03 29.08 9.53
CA LEU A 148 -29.28 28.38 9.29
C LEU A 148 -29.89 27.73 10.55
N VAL A 149 -29.11 27.63 11.62
CA VAL A 149 -29.56 27.14 12.95
C VAL A 149 -29.54 28.24 13.99
N GLY A 150 -29.49 29.51 13.55
CA GLY A 150 -29.51 30.68 14.41
C GLY A 150 -28.32 30.77 15.36
N TYR A 151 -27.16 30.25 14.96
CA TYR A 151 -25.91 30.23 15.74
C TYR A 151 -26.05 29.55 17.10
N ALA A 152 -26.96 28.57 17.22
CA ALA A 152 -27.32 27.91 18.44
C ALA A 152 -26.16 27.09 19.04
N GLN A 153 -25.70 27.44 20.22
CA GLN A 153 -24.62 26.76 20.94
C GLN A 153 -24.97 25.29 21.23
N ASN A 154 -26.19 25.02 21.71
CA ASN A 154 -26.63 23.65 22.01
C ASN A 154 -26.55 22.72 20.78
N ARG A 155 -26.87 23.25 19.58
CA ARG A 155 -26.76 22.46 18.35
C ARG A 155 -25.31 22.15 18.00
N PHE A 156 -24.41 23.10 18.19
CA PHE A 156 -22.98 22.87 18.02
C PHE A 156 -22.47 21.80 18.98
N GLU A 157 -22.81 21.87 20.27
CA GLU A 157 -22.42 20.90 21.29
C GLU A 157 -22.93 19.46 21.01
N GLU A 158 -24.11 19.33 20.40
CA GLU A 158 -24.62 18.02 19.94
C GLU A 158 -23.74 17.43 18.83
N ILE A 159 -23.34 18.25 17.86
CA ILE A 159 -22.48 17.84 16.75
C ILE A 159 -21.05 17.57 17.25
N GLU A 160 -20.54 18.37 18.16
CA GLU A 160 -19.24 18.16 18.81
C GLU A 160 -19.17 16.77 19.45
N LYS A 161 -20.20 16.34 20.18
CA LYS A 161 -20.28 14.97 20.73
C LYS A 161 -20.25 13.87 19.66
N GLN A 162 -20.89 14.11 18.50
CA GLN A 162 -20.85 13.17 17.39
C GLN A 162 -19.43 13.07 16.78
N ILE A 163 -18.75 14.21 16.65
CA ILE A 163 -17.37 14.28 16.15
C ILE A 163 -16.41 13.65 17.15
N ASP A 164 -16.59 13.86 18.45
CA ASP A 164 -15.80 13.24 19.50
C ASP A 164 -15.94 11.71 19.49
N ALA A 165 -17.14 11.18 19.24
CA ALA A 165 -17.37 9.76 19.08
C ALA A 165 -16.62 9.20 17.85
N LEU A 166 -16.70 9.89 16.71
CA LEU A 166 -15.98 9.55 15.49
C LEU A 166 -14.45 9.62 15.68
N THR A 167 -13.98 10.65 16.38
CA THR A 167 -12.55 10.83 16.72
C THR A 167 -12.01 9.64 17.51
N LYS A 168 -12.77 9.17 18.50
CA LYS A 168 -12.40 7.99 19.31
C LYS A 168 -12.43 6.70 18.48
N GLU A 169 -13.46 6.54 17.66
CA GLU A 169 -13.61 5.37 16.77
C GLU A 169 -12.42 5.23 15.82
N LEU A 170 -12.02 6.34 15.18
CA LEU A 170 -10.95 6.36 14.19
C LEU A 170 -9.55 6.55 14.79
N GLY A 171 -9.44 6.86 16.08
CA GLY A 171 -8.17 7.18 16.74
C GLY A 171 -7.49 8.41 16.17
N LEU A 172 -8.26 9.45 15.78
CA LEU A 172 -7.70 10.68 15.21
C LEU A 172 -6.84 11.42 16.23
N GLU A 173 -5.64 11.82 15.82
CA GLU A 173 -4.63 12.34 16.76
C GLU A 173 -4.84 13.82 17.15
N SER A 174 -5.14 14.67 16.17
CA SER A 174 -5.27 16.11 16.35
C SER A 174 -6.55 16.60 15.70
N VAL A 175 -7.54 16.92 16.52
CA VAL A 175 -8.86 17.36 16.07
C VAL A 175 -9.19 18.73 16.60
N LYS A 176 -9.61 19.63 15.71
CA LYS A 176 -10.15 20.95 16.02
C LYS A 176 -11.56 21.05 15.48
N ILE A 177 -12.49 21.56 16.26
CA ILE A 177 -13.89 21.78 15.84
C ILE A 177 -14.16 23.28 15.85
N ILE A 178 -14.62 23.82 14.73
CA ILE A 178 -14.84 25.25 14.53
C ILE A 178 -16.24 25.48 13.97
N PRO A 179 -17.12 26.24 14.68
CA PRO A 179 -18.41 26.64 14.11
C PRO A 179 -18.20 27.76 13.10
N VAL A 180 -18.73 27.59 11.88
CA VAL A 180 -18.55 28.55 10.79
C VAL A 180 -19.86 28.81 10.02
N SER A 181 -19.95 29.94 9.34
CA SER A 181 -20.85 30.13 8.21
C SER A 181 -20.01 30.52 6.99
N ALA A 182 -19.86 29.59 6.05
CA ALA A 182 -19.09 29.81 4.82
C ALA A 182 -19.73 30.89 3.94
N THR A 183 -21.03 31.09 4.02
CA THR A 183 -21.76 32.09 3.24
C THR A 183 -21.64 33.48 3.86
N GLU A 184 -21.80 33.59 5.18
CA GLU A 184 -21.77 34.88 5.88
C GLU A 184 -20.36 35.29 6.32
N GLY A 185 -19.38 34.38 6.30
CA GLY A 185 -18.00 34.62 6.69
C GLY A 185 -17.72 34.43 8.18
N ASP A 186 -18.71 34.00 8.96
CA ASP A 186 -18.56 33.86 10.42
C ASP A 186 -17.52 32.79 10.75
N ASN A 187 -16.49 33.17 11.52
CA ASN A 187 -15.36 32.36 11.93
C ASN A 187 -14.57 31.72 10.74
N VAL A 188 -14.65 32.30 9.56
CA VAL A 188 -13.86 31.86 8.39
C VAL A 188 -12.49 32.54 8.41
N THR A 189 -12.43 33.82 8.14
CA THR A 189 -11.18 34.62 8.13
C THR A 189 -10.98 35.41 9.43
N THR A 190 -12.05 35.82 10.05
CA THR A 190 -12.06 36.57 11.30
C THR A 190 -13.06 35.99 12.29
N LYS A 191 -12.85 36.29 13.57
CA LYS A 191 -13.74 35.81 14.61
C LYS A 191 -15.11 36.50 14.50
N SER A 192 -16.18 35.68 14.57
CA SER A 192 -17.55 36.16 14.44
C SER A 192 -18.09 36.81 15.71
N GLU A 193 -18.86 37.89 15.54
CA GLU A 193 -19.66 38.51 16.62
C GLU A 193 -20.97 37.74 16.85
N ASN A 194 -21.44 36.97 15.85
CA ASN A 194 -22.67 36.18 15.95
C ASN A 194 -22.50 34.89 16.77
N ILE A 195 -21.24 34.51 17.05
CA ILE A 195 -20.89 33.28 17.78
C ILE A 195 -20.04 33.63 19.03
N PRO A 196 -20.56 34.45 19.95
CA PRO A 196 -19.78 34.96 21.08
C PRO A 196 -19.40 33.86 22.09
N TRP A 197 -20.12 32.77 22.13
CA TRP A 197 -19.87 31.61 22.97
C TRP A 197 -18.65 30.75 22.50
N TYR A 198 -18.23 30.88 21.25
CA TYR A 198 -17.04 30.21 20.77
C TYR A 198 -15.79 31.05 21.08
N THR A 199 -14.91 30.51 21.92
CA THR A 199 -13.70 31.20 22.37
C THR A 199 -12.45 30.89 21.55
N GLY A 200 -12.55 29.92 20.63
CA GLY A 200 -11.45 29.50 19.77
C GLY A 200 -11.09 30.50 18.67
N GLU A 201 -10.15 30.11 17.83
CA GLU A 201 -9.71 30.89 16.67
C GLU A 201 -10.63 30.66 15.48
N ALA A 202 -10.71 31.60 14.54
CA ALA A 202 -11.33 31.40 13.26
C ALA A 202 -10.50 30.43 12.39
N LEU A 203 -11.10 29.92 11.31
CA LEU A 203 -10.51 28.86 10.51
C LEU A 203 -9.17 29.25 9.88
N LEU A 204 -9.12 30.39 9.15
CA LEU A 204 -7.89 30.81 8.47
C LEU A 204 -6.75 31.10 9.46
N PRO A 205 -6.94 31.88 10.55
CA PRO A 205 -5.92 32.05 11.59
C PRO A 205 -5.42 30.74 12.19
N TYR A 206 -6.30 29.75 12.40
CA TYR A 206 -5.88 28.43 12.87
C TYR A 206 -4.99 27.72 11.83
N LEU A 207 -5.38 27.73 10.54
CA LEU A 207 -4.59 27.13 9.45
C LEU A 207 -3.23 27.81 9.26
N GLU A 208 -3.13 29.11 9.54
CA GLU A 208 -1.86 29.85 9.52
C GLU A 208 -0.88 29.41 10.62
N GLN A 209 -1.40 29.00 11.77
CA GLN A 209 -0.59 28.75 12.97
C GLN A 209 -0.35 27.26 13.25
N VAL A 210 -1.22 26.36 12.76
CA VAL A 210 -1.12 24.93 13.05
C VAL A 210 0.23 24.38 12.59
N ASP A 211 0.93 23.75 13.52
CA ASP A 211 2.19 23.04 13.21
C ASP A 211 1.89 21.60 12.82
N VAL A 212 1.98 21.33 11.53
CA VAL A 212 1.84 19.99 10.93
C VAL A 212 3.18 19.30 10.73
N SER A 213 4.27 19.90 11.22
CA SER A 213 5.57 19.24 11.14
C SER A 213 5.52 17.93 11.95
N GLU A 214 5.82 16.83 11.29
CA GLU A 214 6.07 15.58 12.00
C GLU A 214 7.18 15.84 13.00
N LYS A 215 6.91 15.67 14.30
CA LYS A 215 7.99 15.53 15.28
C LYS A 215 8.78 14.32 14.83
N ALA A 216 9.93 14.60 14.20
CA ALA A 216 10.79 13.59 13.67
C ALA A 216 11.15 12.64 14.82
N LYS A 217 10.55 11.45 14.85
CA LYS A 217 11.29 10.33 15.40
C LYS A 217 12.57 10.31 14.56
N GLU A 218 13.73 10.27 15.18
CA GLU A 218 15.01 10.09 14.51
C GLU A 218 15.05 8.68 13.87
N GLU A 219 14.22 8.50 12.88
CA GLU A 219 14.23 7.33 12.01
C GLU A 219 15.34 7.60 11.02
N GLY A 220 16.35 6.76 10.95
CA GLY A 220 17.55 6.92 10.14
C GLY A 220 17.29 7.41 8.72
N PHE A 221 18.32 7.52 7.94
CA PHE A 221 18.25 7.94 6.54
C PHE A 221 17.68 6.82 5.67
N TYR A 222 16.71 7.15 4.80
CA TYR A 222 16.38 6.32 3.66
C TYR A 222 16.03 7.14 2.41
N LEU A 223 16.40 6.58 1.26
CA LEU A 223 16.18 7.16 -0.06
C LEU A 223 15.74 6.06 -1.03
N PRO A 224 14.47 6.04 -1.44
CA PRO A 224 14.01 5.19 -2.54
C PRO A 224 14.61 5.66 -3.87
N VAL A 225 15.29 4.77 -4.57
CA VAL A 225 15.94 5.09 -5.84
C VAL A 225 14.90 5.15 -6.95
N GLN A 226 14.72 6.35 -7.52
CA GLN A 226 13.80 6.60 -8.63
C GLN A 226 14.47 6.43 -9.99
N ARG A 227 15.75 6.74 -10.08
CA ARG A 227 16.51 6.67 -11.32
C ARG A 227 17.99 6.45 -11.06
N VAL A 228 18.64 5.68 -11.95
CA VAL A 228 20.10 5.61 -12.02
C VAL A 228 20.58 6.51 -13.16
N CYS A 229 21.41 7.48 -12.86
CA CYS A 229 21.99 8.42 -13.80
C CYS A 229 23.42 8.04 -14.14
N ARG A 230 23.71 7.77 -15.42
CA ARG A 230 25.05 7.40 -15.90
C ARG A 230 25.39 8.16 -17.19
N PRO A 231 25.68 9.47 -17.09
CA PRO A 231 25.96 10.30 -18.27
C PRO A 231 27.25 9.93 -18.98
N ASN A 232 28.21 9.30 -18.27
CA ASN A 232 29.49 8.85 -18.79
C ASN A 232 30.01 7.65 -17.99
N HIS A 233 31.18 7.12 -18.37
CA HIS A 233 31.76 5.93 -17.74
C HIS A 233 32.31 6.14 -16.31
N THR A 234 32.54 7.40 -15.90
CA THR A 234 33.11 7.74 -14.60
C THR A 234 32.10 8.18 -13.57
N PHE A 235 30.84 8.40 -13.99
CA PHE A 235 29.77 8.84 -13.11
C PHE A 235 28.62 7.85 -13.11
N ARG A 236 28.27 7.35 -11.92
CA ARG A 236 27.04 6.61 -11.64
C ARG A 236 26.38 7.20 -10.41
N GLY A 237 25.25 7.86 -10.59
CA GLY A 237 24.51 8.52 -9.52
C GLY A 237 23.14 7.89 -9.31
N PHE A 238 22.72 7.76 -8.06
CA PHE A 238 21.42 7.27 -7.64
C PHE A 238 20.55 8.45 -7.27
N GLN A 239 19.45 8.63 -8.01
CA GLN A 239 18.56 9.78 -7.89
C GLN A 239 17.29 9.41 -7.14
N GLY A 240 16.89 10.26 -6.20
CA GLY A 240 15.66 10.15 -5.42
C GLY A 240 15.49 11.33 -4.49
N GLN A 241 14.40 11.34 -3.75
CA GLN A 241 14.17 12.27 -2.65
C GLN A 241 14.54 11.59 -1.34
N ILE A 242 15.20 12.31 -0.45
CA ILE A 242 15.45 11.83 0.91
C ILE A 242 14.12 11.91 1.66
N GLU A 243 13.60 10.75 2.05
CA GLU A 243 12.30 10.65 2.71
C GLU A 243 12.40 10.75 4.24
N SER A 244 13.56 10.37 4.81
CA SER A 244 13.84 10.49 6.24
C SER A 244 15.32 10.74 6.51
N GLY A 245 15.61 11.38 7.64
CA GLY A 245 16.95 11.60 8.15
C GLY A 245 17.83 12.52 7.31
N SER A 246 19.12 12.32 7.41
CA SER A 246 20.15 13.09 6.69
C SER A 246 21.32 12.22 6.29
N ILE A 247 22.03 12.64 5.25
CA ILE A 247 23.22 11.97 4.73
C ILE A 247 24.34 12.98 4.48
N LYS A 248 25.58 12.58 4.68
CA LYS A 248 26.76 13.39 4.37
C LYS A 248 27.78 12.59 3.57
N VAL A 249 28.66 13.30 2.89
CA VAL A 249 29.80 12.71 2.18
C VAL A 249 30.67 11.93 3.17
N GLY A 250 31.06 10.72 2.79
CA GLY A 250 31.83 9.79 3.62
C GLY A 250 30.98 8.87 4.52
N ASP A 251 29.69 9.07 4.64
CA ASP A 251 28.80 8.16 5.38
C ASP A 251 28.77 6.78 4.71
N THR A 252 28.73 5.73 5.52
CA THR A 252 28.46 4.38 5.05
C THR A 252 26.95 4.16 4.97
N ILE A 253 26.49 3.68 3.83
CA ILE A 253 25.09 3.31 3.60
C ILE A 253 24.99 1.83 3.24
N THR A 254 23.84 1.26 3.46
CA THR A 254 23.47 -0.08 2.99
C THR A 254 22.48 0.04 1.83
N THR A 255 22.66 -0.78 0.80
CA THR A 255 21.73 -0.85 -0.33
C THR A 255 20.75 -2.01 -0.11
N LEU A 256 19.47 -1.78 -0.33
CA LEU A 256 18.45 -2.83 -0.24
C LEU A 256 17.81 -3.06 -1.62
N PRO A 257 17.53 -4.31 -2.01
CA PRO A 257 17.58 -5.56 -1.23
C PRO A 257 18.95 -6.25 -1.15
N SER A 258 19.99 -5.82 -1.89
CA SER A 258 21.27 -6.52 -2.01
C SER A 258 22.08 -6.57 -0.71
N ARG A 259 21.80 -5.68 0.27
CA ARG A 259 22.52 -5.54 1.55
C ARG A 259 24.03 -5.25 1.39
N GLU A 260 24.41 -4.63 0.29
CA GLU A 260 25.78 -4.19 0.08
C GLU A 260 26.04 -2.87 0.81
N GLU A 261 27.24 -2.74 1.40
CA GLU A 261 27.69 -1.50 2.02
C GLU A 261 28.59 -0.71 1.07
N ALA A 262 28.40 0.60 1.02
CA ALA A 262 29.26 1.51 0.26
C ALA A 262 29.30 2.88 0.95
N LYS A 263 30.32 3.69 0.64
CA LYS A 263 30.43 5.05 1.17
C LYS A 263 29.91 6.08 0.17
N VAL A 264 29.27 7.10 0.70
CA VAL A 264 28.86 8.25 -0.10
C VAL A 264 30.08 9.02 -0.57
N LYS A 265 30.28 9.06 -1.90
CA LYS A 265 31.39 9.76 -2.54
C LYS A 265 31.08 11.23 -2.79
N SER A 266 29.88 11.52 -3.29
CA SER A 266 29.41 12.89 -3.51
C SER A 266 27.88 12.96 -3.43
N ILE A 267 27.36 14.15 -3.14
CA ILE A 267 25.94 14.47 -3.07
C ILE A 267 25.69 15.71 -3.93
N LEU A 268 24.77 15.61 -4.88
CA LEU A 268 24.31 16.77 -5.65
C LEU A 268 22.84 17.06 -5.31
N VAL A 269 22.55 18.33 -5.04
CA VAL A 269 21.19 18.86 -4.92
C VAL A 269 20.97 19.78 -6.12
N GLY A 270 20.12 19.34 -7.05
CA GLY A 270 20.08 19.95 -8.37
C GLY A 270 21.41 19.75 -9.11
N PHE A 271 22.14 20.84 -9.39
CA PHE A 271 23.46 20.83 -10.05
C PHE A 271 24.61 21.16 -9.10
N GLU A 272 24.34 21.43 -7.83
CA GLU A 272 25.32 21.86 -6.85
C GLU A 272 25.79 20.68 -5.98
N GLU A 273 27.09 20.54 -5.83
CA GLU A 273 27.67 19.62 -4.85
C GLU A 273 27.43 20.15 -3.42
N LYS A 274 27.00 19.26 -2.54
CA LYS A 274 26.77 19.55 -1.12
C LYS A 274 27.48 18.52 -0.26
N GLU A 275 28.00 18.98 0.87
CA GLU A 275 28.60 18.09 1.88
C GLU A 275 27.56 17.23 2.60
N ASN A 276 26.31 17.72 2.70
CA ASN A 276 25.21 17.02 3.34
C ASN A 276 23.88 17.35 2.67
N ALA A 277 22.90 16.47 2.88
CA ALA A 277 21.50 16.67 2.48
C ALA A 277 20.57 16.03 3.49
N GLN A 278 19.33 16.48 3.55
CA GLN A 278 18.35 16.06 4.56
C GLN A 278 16.97 15.78 3.95
N LYS A 279 16.06 15.26 4.77
CA LYS A 279 14.65 14.99 4.41
C LYS A 279 14.08 16.09 3.53
N GLY A 280 13.42 15.70 2.44
CA GLY A 280 12.80 16.58 1.46
C GLY A 280 13.74 17.06 0.34
N ASN A 281 15.06 16.86 0.45
CA ASN A 281 15.96 17.23 -0.64
C ASN A 281 15.92 16.20 -1.77
N PRO A 282 15.67 16.62 -3.02
CA PRO A 282 15.92 15.78 -4.19
C PRO A 282 17.43 15.72 -4.45
N VAL A 283 18.00 14.52 -4.43
CA VAL A 283 19.46 14.34 -4.51
C VAL A 283 19.87 13.36 -5.60
N THR A 284 21.14 13.51 -6.02
CA THR A 284 21.90 12.50 -6.74
C THR A 284 23.07 12.07 -5.85
N ILE A 285 23.09 10.82 -5.41
CA ILE A 285 24.15 10.27 -4.57
C ILE A 285 25.05 9.40 -5.43
N GLN A 286 26.37 9.67 -5.40
CA GLN A 286 27.39 8.81 -5.97
C GLN A 286 28.06 8.03 -4.87
N LEU A 287 28.32 6.74 -5.10
CA LEU A 287 29.00 5.87 -4.16
C LEU A 287 30.47 5.64 -4.56
N ASP A 288 31.30 5.24 -3.61
CA ASP A 288 32.73 5.03 -3.78
C ASP A 288 33.08 3.76 -4.56
N ARG A 289 32.11 2.84 -4.69
CA ARG A 289 32.26 1.59 -5.45
C ARG A 289 30.99 1.26 -6.24
N GLU A 290 31.09 0.37 -7.19
CA GLU A 290 29.95 -0.18 -7.91
C GLU A 290 29.17 -1.11 -6.97
N VAL A 291 27.83 -0.96 -6.98
CA VAL A 291 26.87 -1.75 -6.20
C VAL A 291 25.68 -2.11 -7.10
N ASP A 292 24.99 -3.19 -6.75
CA ASP A 292 23.79 -3.58 -7.49
C ASP A 292 22.59 -2.76 -6.99
N VAL A 293 22.38 -1.62 -7.63
CA VAL A 293 21.27 -0.70 -7.34
C VAL A 293 20.61 -0.25 -8.64
N SER A 294 19.31 -0.41 -8.68
CA SER A 294 18.43 0.02 -9.77
C SER A 294 17.23 0.79 -9.22
N ARG A 295 16.31 1.22 -10.09
CA ARG A 295 15.03 1.78 -9.65
C ARG A 295 14.28 0.73 -8.82
N GLY A 296 13.75 1.15 -7.68
CA GLY A 296 13.05 0.28 -6.73
C GLY A 296 13.93 -0.23 -5.58
N CYS A 297 15.27 -0.06 -5.68
CA CYS A 297 16.16 -0.24 -4.54
C CYS A 297 16.04 0.93 -3.57
N VAL A 298 16.49 0.73 -2.33
CA VAL A 298 16.49 1.75 -1.28
C VAL A 298 17.88 1.87 -0.67
N LEU A 299 18.39 3.08 -0.55
CA LEU A 299 19.60 3.38 0.19
C LEU A 299 19.24 3.73 1.63
N VAL A 300 19.85 3.07 2.62
CA VAL A 300 19.51 3.24 4.04
C VAL A 300 20.76 3.46 4.90
N LYS A 301 20.55 4.17 6.03
CA LYS A 301 21.54 4.33 7.11
C LYS A 301 20.83 4.55 8.43
N GLY A 302 21.09 3.69 9.42
CA GLY A 302 20.47 3.78 10.75
C GLY A 302 18.98 3.42 10.79
N THR A 303 18.45 2.80 9.73
CA THR A 303 17.13 2.19 9.65
C THR A 303 17.22 0.88 8.88
N ASN A 304 16.28 -0.03 9.10
CA ASN A 304 16.28 -1.35 8.47
C ASN A 304 14.86 -1.75 8.06
N PRO A 305 14.36 -1.21 6.93
CA PRO A 305 13.09 -1.65 6.36
C PRO A 305 13.09 -3.14 6.05
N SER A 306 11.93 -3.74 6.09
CA SER A 306 11.76 -5.17 5.85
C SER A 306 11.99 -5.54 4.38
N LEU A 307 12.47 -6.75 4.16
CA LEU A 307 12.42 -7.42 2.86
C LEU A 307 11.33 -8.47 2.92
N SER A 308 10.28 -8.32 2.14
CA SER A 308 9.14 -9.22 2.17
C SER A 308 8.53 -9.44 0.79
N ASN A 309 8.01 -10.62 0.57
CA ASN A 309 7.14 -10.89 -0.57
C ASN A 309 5.66 -10.98 -0.18
N THR A 310 5.32 -10.80 1.09
CA THR A 310 3.95 -10.87 1.58
C THR A 310 3.67 -9.70 2.51
N ILE A 311 2.61 -8.98 2.23
CA ILE A 311 2.17 -7.85 3.05
C ILE A 311 0.69 -7.99 3.41
N THR A 312 0.33 -7.42 4.56
CA THR A 312 -1.05 -7.13 4.91
C THR A 312 -1.27 -5.62 4.73
N ALA A 313 -2.26 -5.24 3.95
CA ALA A 313 -2.54 -3.85 3.62
C ALA A 313 -4.03 -3.53 3.76
N THR A 314 -4.34 -2.35 4.28
CA THR A 314 -5.68 -1.78 4.22
C THR A 314 -5.87 -1.17 2.84
N LEU A 315 -6.82 -1.66 2.07
CA LEU A 315 -7.13 -1.22 0.71
C LEU A 315 -8.45 -0.48 0.66
N LEU A 316 -8.50 0.61 -0.09
CA LEU A 316 -9.72 1.22 -0.61
C LEU A 316 -9.92 0.73 -2.04
N TRP A 317 -11.00 -0.02 -2.28
CA TRP A 317 -11.33 -0.52 -3.61
C TRP A 317 -12.04 0.56 -4.43
N MET A 318 -11.58 0.82 -5.65
CA MET A 318 -12.02 1.94 -6.49
C MET A 318 -12.48 1.52 -7.89
N ASP A 319 -12.41 0.22 -8.21
CA ASP A 319 -12.80 -0.30 -9.51
C ASP A 319 -14.32 -0.51 -9.56
N ASP A 320 -14.88 -0.49 -10.78
CA ASP A 320 -16.28 -0.83 -11.02
C ASP A 320 -16.51 -2.35 -10.98
N GLU A 321 -15.46 -3.13 -11.30
CA GLU A 321 -15.47 -4.58 -11.11
C GLU A 321 -15.18 -4.95 -9.66
N GLU A 322 -15.84 -5.99 -9.16
CA GLU A 322 -15.60 -6.52 -7.82
C GLU A 322 -14.17 -7.04 -7.67
N LEU A 323 -13.56 -6.79 -6.53
CA LEU A 323 -12.31 -7.44 -6.15
C LEU A 323 -12.55 -8.88 -5.78
N VAL A 324 -11.89 -9.79 -6.47
CA VAL A 324 -11.94 -11.24 -6.19
C VAL A 324 -10.56 -11.75 -5.85
N VAL A 325 -10.48 -12.63 -4.84
CA VAL A 325 -9.23 -13.28 -4.42
C VAL A 325 -8.63 -14.09 -5.57
N GLY A 326 -7.31 -14.00 -5.73
CA GLY A 326 -6.55 -14.73 -6.76
C GLY A 326 -6.31 -13.97 -8.07
N LYS A 327 -6.86 -12.76 -8.23
CA LYS A 327 -6.59 -11.92 -9.39
C LYS A 327 -5.20 -11.27 -9.29
N ASP A 328 -4.50 -11.23 -10.42
CA ASP A 328 -3.17 -10.60 -10.55
C ASP A 328 -3.29 -9.10 -10.83
N TYR A 329 -2.53 -8.32 -10.09
CA TYR A 329 -2.41 -6.87 -10.27
C TYR A 329 -0.95 -6.48 -10.49
N LEU A 330 -0.76 -5.32 -11.09
CA LEU A 330 0.51 -4.63 -11.07
C LEU A 330 0.52 -3.69 -9.87
N VAL A 331 1.33 -4.02 -8.87
CA VAL A 331 1.42 -3.25 -7.64
C VAL A 331 2.53 -2.21 -7.78
N LYS A 332 2.20 -0.95 -7.56
CA LYS A 332 3.20 0.11 -7.39
C LYS A 332 3.35 0.37 -5.90
N LEU A 333 4.54 0.09 -5.37
CA LEU A 333 4.92 0.29 -3.98
C LEU A 333 6.22 1.09 -3.96
N GLY A 334 6.19 2.29 -3.37
CA GLY A 334 7.31 3.21 -3.46
C GLY A 334 7.70 3.49 -4.91
N THR A 335 8.98 3.26 -5.24
CA THR A 335 9.51 3.42 -6.61
C THR A 335 9.47 2.13 -7.43
N LYS A 336 9.05 1.01 -6.83
CA LYS A 336 8.98 -0.30 -7.47
C LYS A 336 7.62 -0.54 -8.11
N GLN A 337 7.63 -1.31 -9.19
CA GLN A 337 6.44 -1.82 -9.85
C GLN A 337 6.62 -3.32 -10.02
N ILE A 338 5.71 -4.11 -9.46
CA ILE A 338 5.85 -5.56 -9.33
C ILE A 338 4.51 -6.26 -9.49
N PRO A 339 4.46 -7.42 -10.14
CA PRO A 339 3.27 -8.26 -10.11
C PRO A 339 2.97 -8.75 -8.68
N GLY A 340 1.71 -8.66 -8.30
CA GLY A 340 1.21 -9.14 -7.01
C GLY A 340 -0.16 -9.76 -7.14
N VAL A 341 -0.44 -10.73 -6.30
CA VAL A 341 -1.73 -11.43 -6.21
C VAL A 341 -2.37 -11.11 -4.89
N LEU A 342 -3.62 -10.74 -4.92
CA LEU A 342 -4.42 -10.65 -3.69
C LEU A 342 -4.80 -12.06 -3.27
N THR A 343 -4.27 -12.51 -2.14
CA THR A 343 -4.41 -13.89 -1.68
C THR A 343 -5.56 -14.09 -0.72
N LYS A 344 -5.91 -13.04 0.03
CA LYS A 344 -6.96 -13.11 1.05
C LYS A 344 -7.54 -11.75 1.33
N ILE A 345 -8.84 -11.69 1.55
CA ILE A 345 -9.52 -10.58 2.22
C ILE A 345 -9.75 -11.05 3.66
N GLN A 346 -9.10 -10.40 4.63
CA GLN A 346 -9.27 -10.78 6.03
C GLN A 346 -10.65 -10.38 6.54
N HIS A 347 -11.03 -9.13 6.28
CA HIS A 347 -12.37 -8.58 6.56
C HIS A 347 -12.51 -7.23 5.85
N LYS A 348 -13.72 -6.84 5.56
CA LYS A 348 -14.04 -5.46 5.19
C LYS A 348 -14.43 -4.64 6.42
N ILE A 349 -14.27 -3.34 6.31
CA ILE A 349 -14.58 -2.39 7.38
C ILE A 349 -15.86 -1.66 6.99
N ASP A 350 -16.93 -1.81 7.77
CA ASP A 350 -18.13 -1.00 7.60
C ASP A 350 -17.80 0.48 7.89
N VAL A 351 -17.99 1.33 6.89
CA VAL A 351 -17.64 2.76 7.02
C VAL A 351 -18.56 3.51 7.98
N ASN A 352 -19.73 2.96 8.31
CA ASN A 352 -20.71 3.55 9.21
C ASN A 352 -20.46 3.19 10.66
N THR A 353 -20.21 1.89 10.92
CA THR A 353 -20.08 1.35 12.27
C THR A 353 -18.64 1.10 12.70
N GLY A 354 -17.71 0.99 11.74
CA GLY A 354 -16.33 0.60 12.00
C GLY A 354 -16.16 -0.90 12.26
N GLU A 355 -17.22 -1.69 12.16
CA GLU A 355 -17.20 -3.13 12.40
C GLU A 355 -16.46 -3.89 11.29
N PHE A 356 -15.83 -5.00 11.69
CA PHE A 356 -15.15 -5.91 10.77
C PHE A 356 -16.13 -6.97 10.27
N ILE A 357 -16.34 -6.99 8.96
CA ILE A 357 -17.30 -7.89 8.31
C ILE A 357 -16.52 -8.90 7.46
N PRO A 358 -16.68 -10.22 7.71
CA PRO A 358 -16.12 -11.24 6.83
C PRO A 358 -16.69 -11.13 5.42
N THR A 359 -15.83 -11.19 4.41
CA THR A 359 -16.22 -11.16 2.99
C THR A 359 -15.17 -11.85 2.14
N ASP A 360 -15.55 -12.32 0.97
CA ASP A 360 -14.68 -12.91 -0.05
C ASP A 360 -14.51 -12.03 -1.31
N HIS A 361 -15.20 -10.89 -1.36
CA HIS A 361 -15.13 -9.90 -2.42
C HIS A 361 -15.27 -8.49 -1.86
N LEU A 362 -14.94 -7.47 -2.67
CA LEU A 362 -15.18 -6.07 -2.37
C LEU A 362 -15.88 -5.39 -3.54
N GLU A 363 -16.86 -4.59 -3.20
CA GLU A 363 -17.50 -3.66 -4.11
C GLU A 363 -16.78 -2.30 -4.12
N LYS A 364 -17.08 -1.49 -5.12
CA LYS A 364 -16.54 -0.12 -5.25
C LYS A 364 -16.78 0.70 -3.97
N ASN A 365 -15.73 1.45 -3.56
CA ASN A 365 -15.71 2.31 -2.36
C ASN A 365 -15.69 1.55 -1.02
N GLU A 366 -15.52 0.24 -1.02
CA GLU A 366 -15.31 -0.53 0.20
C GLU A 366 -13.84 -0.50 0.65
N ILE A 367 -13.65 -0.58 1.96
CA ILE A 367 -12.33 -0.63 2.60
C ILE A 367 -12.18 -1.99 3.25
N ALA A 368 -11.05 -2.64 3.03
CA ALA A 368 -10.77 -3.95 3.63
C ALA A 368 -9.30 -4.14 3.97
N LEU A 369 -9.05 -5.00 4.95
CA LEU A 369 -7.74 -5.53 5.25
C LEU A 369 -7.49 -6.76 4.38
N CYS A 370 -6.46 -6.66 3.54
CA CYS A 370 -6.15 -7.66 2.52
C CYS A 370 -4.72 -8.14 2.62
N GLU A 371 -4.47 -9.36 2.16
CA GLU A 371 -3.13 -9.90 2.04
C GLU A 371 -2.71 -9.95 0.57
N ILE A 372 -1.49 -9.47 0.28
CA ILE A 372 -0.93 -9.42 -1.07
C ILE A 372 0.39 -10.17 -1.08
N LEU A 373 0.52 -11.08 -2.04
CA LEU A 373 1.74 -11.82 -2.33
C LEU A 373 2.42 -11.26 -3.57
N PHE A 374 3.67 -10.85 -3.45
CA PHE A 374 4.51 -10.42 -4.56
C PHE A 374 5.29 -11.58 -5.19
N GLN A 375 5.66 -11.43 -6.44
CA GLN A 375 6.45 -12.42 -7.15
C GLN A 375 7.90 -12.53 -6.62
N GLU A 376 8.43 -11.45 -6.02
CA GLU A 376 9.76 -11.38 -5.43
C GLU A 376 9.75 -10.55 -4.15
N ASN A 377 10.83 -10.62 -3.37
CA ASN A 377 10.98 -9.77 -2.19
C ASN A 377 11.12 -8.30 -2.58
N VAL A 378 10.42 -7.45 -1.88
CA VAL A 378 10.46 -5.99 -2.01
C VAL A 378 10.91 -5.35 -0.71
N VAL A 379 11.51 -4.18 -0.82
CA VAL A 379 11.77 -3.33 0.35
C VAL A 379 10.45 -2.69 0.75
N VAL A 380 9.99 -2.97 1.94
CA VAL A 380 8.68 -2.53 2.43
C VAL A 380 8.74 -2.24 3.94
N ASP A 381 7.92 -1.33 4.39
CA ASP A 381 7.66 -1.10 5.81
C ASP A 381 6.19 -0.71 6.02
N THR A 382 5.77 -0.68 7.28
CA THR A 382 4.45 -0.16 7.61
C THR A 382 4.36 1.31 7.22
N PHE A 383 3.21 1.73 6.77
CA PHE A 383 2.96 3.12 6.38
C PHE A 383 3.24 4.12 7.52
N LYS A 384 3.04 3.69 8.77
CA LYS A 384 3.31 4.50 9.98
C LYS A 384 4.79 4.77 10.19
N ASN A 385 5.66 3.84 9.79
CA ASN A 385 7.11 3.96 9.97
C ASN A 385 7.74 4.72 8.81
N HIS A 386 7.48 4.27 7.58
CA HIS A 386 8.06 4.80 6.36
C HIS A 386 6.99 4.97 5.29
N LYS A 387 6.41 6.18 5.20
CA LYS A 387 5.27 6.48 4.33
C LYS A 387 5.45 5.95 2.90
N THR A 388 6.54 6.31 2.22
CA THR A 388 6.80 5.92 0.82
C THR A 388 7.11 4.45 0.61
N LEU A 389 7.48 3.70 1.66
CA LEU A 389 7.68 2.25 1.63
C LEU A 389 6.43 1.48 2.08
N GLY A 390 5.40 2.18 2.54
CA GLY A 390 4.16 1.61 3.03
C GLY A 390 2.91 2.03 2.25
N GLU A 391 3.02 2.90 1.25
CA GLU A 391 1.91 3.27 0.37
C GLU A 391 1.93 2.48 -0.94
N LEU A 392 0.77 2.06 -1.41
CA LEU A 392 0.67 1.29 -2.65
C LEU A 392 -0.59 1.59 -3.45
N ILE A 393 -0.52 1.28 -4.75
CA ILE A 393 -1.70 1.20 -5.61
C ILE A 393 -1.70 -0.13 -6.37
N LEU A 394 -2.90 -0.67 -6.58
CA LEU A 394 -3.13 -1.81 -7.46
C LEU A 394 -3.60 -1.30 -8.83
N VAL A 395 -2.93 -1.74 -9.87
CA VAL A 395 -3.26 -1.42 -11.26
C VAL A 395 -3.68 -2.69 -11.97
N ASP A 396 -4.85 -2.70 -12.57
CA ASP A 396 -5.31 -3.82 -13.38
C ASP A 396 -4.39 -4.00 -14.60
N ARG A 397 -3.95 -5.22 -14.85
CA ARG A 397 -2.95 -5.53 -15.88
C ARG A 397 -3.49 -5.47 -17.30
N ILE A 398 -4.79 -5.51 -17.47
CA ILE A 398 -5.46 -5.52 -18.79
C ILE A 398 -5.87 -4.09 -19.15
N THR A 399 -6.61 -3.43 -18.26
CA THR A 399 -7.16 -2.09 -18.50
C THR A 399 -6.17 -0.97 -18.20
N ASN A 400 -5.13 -1.23 -17.41
CA ASN A 400 -4.20 -0.26 -16.84
C ASN A 400 -4.88 0.80 -15.95
N MET A 401 -6.09 0.53 -15.47
CA MET A 401 -6.80 1.37 -14.52
C MET A 401 -6.29 1.12 -13.10
N THR A 402 -6.26 2.16 -12.28
CA THR A 402 -6.00 2.00 -10.85
C THR A 402 -7.24 1.42 -10.19
N SER A 403 -7.14 0.20 -9.67
CA SER A 403 -8.26 -0.52 -9.06
C SER A 403 -8.34 -0.30 -7.55
N ALA A 404 -7.21 -0.06 -6.88
CA ALA A 404 -7.18 0.24 -5.45
C ALA A 404 -6.02 1.15 -5.07
N CYS A 405 -6.17 1.87 -3.97
CA CYS A 405 -5.06 2.42 -3.20
C CYS A 405 -5.07 1.85 -1.79
N GLY A 406 -3.92 1.86 -1.12
CA GLY A 406 -3.86 1.35 0.24
C GLY A 406 -2.54 1.58 0.93
N VAL A 407 -2.51 1.16 2.18
CA VAL A 407 -1.36 1.30 3.07
C VAL A 407 -1.01 -0.03 3.71
N VAL A 408 0.29 -0.26 3.84
CA VAL A 408 0.83 -1.46 4.48
C VAL A 408 0.69 -1.34 5.99
N GLU A 409 0.00 -2.30 6.58
CA GLU A 409 -0.15 -2.43 8.04
C GLU A 409 0.91 -3.34 8.63
N GLU A 410 1.25 -4.40 7.89
CA GLU A 410 2.22 -5.40 8.32
C GLU A 410 2.97 -5.98 7.12
N SER A 411 4.23 -6.29 7.31
CA SER A 411 5.04 -7.05 6.35
C SER A 411 5.60 -8.29 7.03
N LYS A 412 5.53 -9.42 6.35
CA LYS A 412 6.15 -10.67 6.84
C LYS A 412 7.59 -10.69 6.33
N ASN A 413 8.56 -10.53 7.20
CA ASN A 413 9.98 -10.57 6.83
C ASN A 413 10.33 -11.91 6.19
N SER A 414 11.00 -11.88 5.05
CA SER A 414 11.51 -13.10 4.43
C SER A 414 12.61 -13.78 5.26
N ASP A 415 13.27 -13.03 6.13
CA ASP A 415 14.34 -13.52 7.00
C ASP A 415 13.80 -14.04 8.34
N ASP A 416 12.67 -13.48 8.83
CA ASP A 416 11.96 -13.96 10.02
C ASP A 416 10.92 -15.04 9.69
N ALA A 417 10.52 -15.12 8.44
CA ALA A 417 9.82 -16.26 7.90
C ALA A 417 10.83 -17.37 7.52
N GLU A 418 11.58 -17.89 8.45
CA GLU A 418 11.59 -19.33 8.55
C GLU A 418 10.11 -19.69 8.59
N ARG A 419 9.58 -20.04 7.42
CA ARG A 419 8.24 -20.58 7.28
C ARG A 419 8.27 -21.84 8.12
N GLU A 420 7.92 -21.69 9.39
CA GLU A 420 7.81 -22.80 10.32
C GLU A 420 6.68 -23.67 9.82
N VAL A 421 7.04 -24.61 8.97
CA VAL A 421 6.22 -25.79 8.80
C VAL A 421 6.40 -26.57 10.08
N THR A 422 5.53 -26.36 11.04
CA THR A 422 5.52 -27.20 12.22
C THR A 422 4.92 -28.54 11.86
N PHE A 423 5.77 -29.53 11.81
CA PHE A 423 5.38 -30.91 11.64
C PHE A 423 4.95 -31.48 13.01
N GLN A 424 3.68 -31.84 13.13
CA GLN A 424 3.21 -32.84 14.10
C GLN A 424 2.80 -34.06 13.28
N ALA A 425 3.05 -35.29 13.83
CA ALA A 425 2.79 -36.52 13.10
C ALA A 425 1.39 -36.53 12.48
N GLY A 426 1.32 -36.51 11.15
CA GLY A 426 0.07 -36.48 10.38
C GLY A 426 -0.52 -35.10 10.10
N GLU A 427 0.13 -34.00 10.46
CA GLU A 427 -0.36 -32.64 10.25
C GLU A 427 0.76 -31.72 9.71
N ILE A 428 0.44 -30.90 8.71
CA ILE A 428 1.28 -29.78 8.26
C ILE A 428 0.59 -28.49 8.67
N LYS A 429 1.28 -27.67 9.44
CA LYS A 429 0.90 -26.27 9.67
C LYS A 429 1.85 -25.39 8.89
N ALA A 430 1.35 -24.74 7.86
CA ALA A 430 2.08 -23.72 7.13
C ALA A 430 1.76 -22.34 7.71
N ARG A 431 2.77 -21.63 8.15
CA ARG A 431 2.67 -20.20 8.40
C ARG A 431 2.91 -19.47 7.09
N GLY A 432 1.93 -18.70 6.63
CA GLY A 432 1.97 -18.01 5.35
C GLY A 432 1.16 -18.75 4.29
N ASP A 433 0.21 -18.06 3.71
CA ASP A 433 -1.00 -18.65 3.18
C ASP A 433 -0.88 -19.20 1.78
N VAL A 434 0.17 -18.86 1.04
CA VAL A 434 0.30 -19.32 -0.34
C VAL A 434 1.75 -19.49 -0.73
N PHE A 435 2.14 -20.71 -0.99
CA PHE A 435 3.41 -21.01 -1.62
C PHE A 435 3.21 -22.04 -2.74
N GLU A 436 3.97 -21.90 -3.80
CA GLU A 436 4.03 -22.89 -4.87
C GLU A 436 5.04 -23.95 -4.47
N GLU A 437 4.60 -25.20 -4.56
CA GLU A 437 5.44 -26.35 -4.26
C GLU A 437 5.57 -27.26 -5.47
N PHE A 438 6.71 -27.92 -5.57
CA PHE A 438 6.95 -28.91 -6.59
C PHE A 438 6.46 -30.26 -6.12
N TYR A 439 5.83 -31.00 -7.02
CA TYR A 439 5.46 -32.38 -6.77
C TYR A 439 6.05 -33.28 -7.85
N TYR A 440 6.25 -34.52 -7.49
CA TYR A 440 6.63 -35.59 -8.38
C TYR A 440 5.57 -36.66 -8.39
N SER A 441 4.94 -36.87 -9.54
CA SER A 441 3.96 -37.92 -9.72
C SER A 441 4.64 -39.20 -10.19
N MET A 442 4.57 -40.24 -9.41
CA MET A 442 5.05 -41.58 -9.78
C MET A 442 4.18 -42.20 -10.85
N GLU A 443 2.90 -41.90 -10.86
CA GLU A 443 1.94 -42.37 -11.83
C GLU A 443 2.15 -41.74 -13.21
N SER A 444 2.53 -40.48 -13.25
CA SER A 444 2.66 -39.71 -14.48
C SER A 444 4.09 -39.38 -14.90
N LYS A 445 5.10 -39.66 -14.09
CA LYS A 445 6.51 -39.24 -14.28
C LYS A 445 6.69 -37.72 -14.44
N ASN A 446 5.74 -36.94 -14.03
CA ASN A 446 5.79 -35.48 -14.17
C ASN A 446 6.21 -34.79 -12.89
N ILE A 447 6.97 -33.71 -13.04
CA ILE A 447 7.21 -32.74 -12.00
C ILE A 447 6.32 -31.55 -12.31
N GLY A 448 5.47 -31.18 -11.38
CA GLY A 448 4.58 -30.05 -11.50
C GLY A 448 4.73 -29.08 -10.33
N LYS A 449 3.92 -28.04 -10.36
CA LYS A 449 3.75 -27.09 -9.27
C LYS A 449 2.33 -27.16 -8.77
N THR A 450 2.16 -27.10 -7.47
CA THR A 450 0.85 -26.91 -6.85
C THR A 450 0.91 -25.76 -5.86
N ARG A 451 -0.24 -25.17 -5.62
CA ARG A 451 -0.40 -24.06 -4.71
C ARG A 451 -1.09 -24.56 -3.43
N ILE A 452 -0.44 -24.38 -2.29
CA ILE A 452 -1.03 -24.69 -1.00
C ILE A 452 -1.74 -23.43 -0.51
N VAL A 453 -3.05 -23.56 -0.29
CA VAL A 453 -3.94 -22.45 0.05
C VAL A 453 -4.60 -22.59 1.43
N LYS A 454 -4.29 -23.64 2.17
CA LYS A 454 -4.78 -23.86 3.54
C LYS A 454 -3.64 -23.69 4.54
N ASP A 455 -3.96 -23.16 5.71
CA ASP A 455 -3.03 -23.02 6.83
C ASP A 455 -2.66 -24.36 7.45
N THR A 456 -3.51 -25.37 7.29
CA THR A 456 -3.34 -26.71 7.88
C THR A 456 -3.83 -27.78 6.92
N TYR A 457 -3.02 -28.82 6.72
CA TYR A 457 -3.37 -30.01 5.99
C TYR A 457 -3.17 -31.24 6.89
N ASN A 458 -4.13 -32.14 6.86
CA ASN A 458 -4.11 -33.41 7.60
C ASN A 458 -4.14 -34.59 6.64
N VAL A 459 -3.72 -35.77 7.12
CA VAL A 459 -3.96 -37.02 6.41
C VAL A 459 -5.47 -37.19 6.17
N GLY A 460 -5.82 -37.48 4.92
CA GLY A 460 -7.21 -37.58 4.44
C GLY A 460 -7.71 -36.33 3.71
N ASP A 461 -7.04 -35.18 3.82
CA ASP A 461 -7.40 -33.96 3.10
C ASP A 461 -7.14 -34.10 1.59
N SER A 462 -7.98 -33.43 0.80
CA SER A 462 -7.78 -33.30 -0.64
C SER A 462 -6.80 -32.17 -0.94
N ILE A 463 -5.87 -32.42 -1.84
CA ILE A 463 -4.92 -31.42 -2.32
C ILE A 463 -4.98 -31.39 -3.87
N PRO A 464 -5.12 -30.22 -4.49
CA PRO A 464 -5.13 -30.12 -5.95
C PRO A 464 -3.72 -30.31 -6.49
N VAL A 465 -3.50 -31.37 -7.26
CA VAL A 465 -2.26 -31.65 -7.96
C VAL A 465 -2.49 -31.43 -9.45
N LYS A 466 -1.66 -30.61 -10.11
CA LYS A 466 -1.74 -30.32 -11.54
C LYS A 466 -0.50 -30.82 -12.26
N GLY A 467 -0.67 -31.60 -13.34
CA GLY A 467 0.41 -32.07 -14.22
C GLY A 467 -0.13 -32.78 -15.46
N GLU A 468 0.68 -32.89 -16.50
CA GLU A 468 0.36 -33.70 -17.70
C GLU A 468 0.72 -35.19 -17.46
N SER A 469 -0.16 -36.13 -17.82
CA SER A 469 -0.03 -37.53 -17.43
C SER A 469 0.77 -38.38 -18.44
N TYR A 470 1.81 -39.04 -17.93
CA TYR A 470 2.44 -40.21 -18.53
C TYR A 470 2.28 -41.40 -17.57
N HIS A 471 1.73 -42.50 -18.02
CA HIS A 471 1.47 -43.67 -17.17
C HIS A 471 2.74 -44.31 -16.60
N TYR A 472 2.76 -44.51 -15.29
CA TYR A 472 3.76 -45.22 -14.52
C TYR A 472 3.11 -46.26 -13.59
N PRO A 473 3.81 -47.32 -13.18
CA PRO A 473 3.20 -48.45 -12.43
C PRO A 473 2.85 -48.14 -10.97
N HIS A 474 3.10 -46.96 -10.47
CA HIS A 474 2.80 -46.58 -9.08
C HIS A 474 1.67 -45.53 -9.01
N ASN A 475 0.70 -45.76 -8.15
CA ASN A 475 -0.54 -44.98 -8.05
C ASN A 475 -0.46 -43.92 -6.96
N PHE A 476 0.61 -43.12 -6.88
CA PHE A 476 0.69 -42.05 -5.93
C PHE A 476 1.58 -40.90 -6.40
N ASP A 477 1.30 -39.74 -5.88
CA ASP A 477 2.06 -38.52 -6.09
C ASP A 477 2.78 -38.12 -4.81
N ILE A 478 3.91 -37.44 -4.95
CA ILE A 478 4.64 -36.86 -3.82
C ILE A 478 4.79 -35.37 -4.02
N LEU A 479 4.32 -34.64 -3.05
CA LEU A 479 4.54 -33.21 -2.92
C LEU A 479 5.69 -33.01 -1.92
N VAL A 480 6.72 -32.29 -2.34
CA VAL A 480 7.84 -31.93 -1.47
C VAL A 480 7.78 -30.46 -1.18
N LEU A 481 7.58 -30.12 0.08
CA LEU A 481 7.53 -28.76 0.55
C LEU A 481 8.95 -28.21 0.81
N ARG A 482 9.10 -26.88 0.71
CA ARG A 482 10.39 -26.20 0.84
C ARG A 482 11.12 -26.51 2.13
N ASP A 483 10.39 -26.78 3.21
CA ASP A 483 10.92 -27.09 4.55
C ASP A 483 11.20 -28.57 4.76
N LYS A 484 11.46 -29.30 3.69
CA LYS A 484 11.80 -30.71 3.75
C LYS A 484 10.67 -31.58 4.34
N VAL A 485 9.44 -31.28 4.00
CA VAL A 485 8.28 -32.11 4.33
C VAL A 485 7.80 -32.81 3.06
N ALA A 486 7.69 -34.12 3.08
CA ALA A 486 7.08 -34.91 2.01
C ALA A 486 5.63 -35.23 2.35
N VAL A 487 4.77 -35.04 1.36
CA VAL A 487 3.35 -35.37 1.42
C VAL A 487 3.05 -36.41 0.36
N GLU A 488 2.65 -37.60 0.80
CA GLU A 488 2.17 -38.64 -0.13
C GLU A 488 0.70 -38.37 -0.47
N ILE A 489 0.38 -38.44 -1.75
CA ILE A 489 -0.97 -38.20 -2.26
C ILE A 489 -1.39 -39.43 -3.07
N ARG A 490 -2.54 -40.04 -2.70
CA ARG A 490 -3.18 -41.11 -3.48
C ARG A 490 -4.60 -40.69 -3.81
N ASP A 491 -5.00 -40.84 -5.05
CA ASP A 491 -6.34 -40.45 -5.52
C ASP A 491 -6.74 -39.02 -5.10
N GLY A 492 -5.79 -38.07 -5.16
CA GLY A 492 -5.99 -36.67 -4.78
C GLY A 492 -6.16 -36.41 -3.29
N LYS A 493 -5.90 -37.41 -2.42
CA LYS A 493 -5.95 -37.28 -0.97
C LYS A 493 -4.58 -37.53 -0.35
N ILE A 494 -4.30 -36.79 0.72
CA ILE A 494 -3.08 -36.97 1.51
C ILE A 494 -3.17 -38.28 2.28
N THR A 495 -2.22 -39.17 2.06
CA THR A 495 -2.13 -40.47 2.75
C THR A 495 -1.03 -40.52 3.80
N ALA A 496 0.01 -39.70 3.63
CA ALA A 496 1.07 -39.56 4.62
C ALA A 496 1.70 -38.17 4.57
N ILE A 497 2.17 -37.68 5.72
CA ILE A 497 2.92 -36.43 5.86
C ILE A 497 4.12 -36.72 6.76
N GLU A 498 5.32 -36.48 6.25
CA GLU A 498 6.54 -36.80 6.96
C GLU A 498 7.62 -35.75 6.76
N LYS A 499 8.39 -35.48 7.84
CA LYS A 499 9.57 -34.62 7.74
C LYS A 499 10.71 -35.38 7.09
N LEU A 500 11.32 -34.79 6.05
CA LEU A 500 12.48 -35.35 5.39
C LEU A 500 13.71 -35.19 6.28
N SER A 501 14.52 -36.24 6.39
CA SER A 501 15.79 -36.20 7.10
C SER A 501 16.84 -35.40 6.32
N ASP A 502 17.89 -34.94 7.00
CA ASP A 502 18.89 -34.00 6.50
C ASP A 502 19.82 -34.51 5.37
N TYR A 503 19.45 -35.58 4.71
CA TYR A 503 20.30 -36.28 3.75
C TYR A 503 19.90 -35.99 2.33
N VAL A 504 20.49 -34.97 1.73
CA VAL A 504 20.29 -34.77 0.29
C VAL A 504 21.56 -34.38 -0.41
N TYR A 505 21.98 -35.23 -1.27
CA TYR A 505 22.95 -34.95 -2.30
C TYR A 505 22.25 -34.82 -3.65
N GLY A 506 21.76 -33.61 -3.91
CA GLY A 506 21.44 -33.19 -5.27
C GLY A 506 20.20 -33.76 -5.92
N GLY A 507 19.57 -32.94 -6.74
CA GLY A 507 18.65 -33.38 -7.77
C GLY A 507 19.41 -33.75 -9.04
N TYR A 508 18.85 -34.65 -9.81
CA TYR A 508 19.38 -35.03 -11.13
C TYR A 508 18.40 -34.56 -12.23
N PRO A 509 18.85 -33.75 -13.18
CA PRO A 509 18.00 -33.39 -14.28
C PRO A 509 17.71 -34.64 -15.13
N LEU A 510 16.45 -34.98 -15.26
CA LEU A 510 15.98 -35.94 -16.25
C LEU A 510 15.92 -35.25 -17.60
N VAL A 511 16.01 -36.06 -18.65
CA VAL A 511 15.86 -35.60 -20.02
C VAL A 511 14.57 -34.77 -20.19
N ASN A 512 14.63 -33.74 -21.00
CA ASN A 512 13.58 -32.72 -21.19
C ASN A 512 13.35 -31.74 -20.03
N GLY A 513 14.40 -31.38 -19.29
CA GLY A 513 14.32 -30.33 -18.26
C GLY A 513 13.60 -30.76 -16.98
N ARG A 514 13.28 -32.06 -16.86
CA ARG A 514 12.70 -32.59 -15.62
C ARG A 514 13.81 -33.05 -14.69
N GLY A 515 13.61 -32.80 -13.41
CA GLY A 515 14.53 -33.21 -12.37
C GLY A 515 13.82 -33.85 -11.19
N PHE A 516 14.53 -34.61 -10.45
CA PHE A 516 14.11 -35.14 -9.16
C PHE A 516 15.30 -35.13 -8.20
N ALA A 517 15.02 -35.06 -6.93
CA ALA A 517 16.03 -35.17 -5.92
C ALA A 517 16.00 -36.59 -5.34
N ILE A 518 17.17 -37.13 -5.05
CA ILE A 518 17.33 -38.44 -4.47
C ILE A 518 17.92 -38.34 -3.08
N ASN A 519 17.49 -39.23 -2.21
CA ASN A 519 18.10 -39.42 -0.91
C ASN A 519 19.38 -40.25 -1.04
N ALA A 520 20.51 -39.58 -1.12
CA ALA A 520 21.80 -40.21 -0.98
C ALA A 520 22.40 -39.77 0.36
N LYS A 521 22.60 -40.70 1.28
CA LYS A 521 23.18 -40.42 2.59
C LYS A 521 24.67 -40.10 2.52
N THR A 522 25.33 -40.52 1.45
CA THR A 522 26.73 -40.26 1.21
C THR A 522 26.99 -39.92 -0.26
N LYS A 523 28.17 -39.35 -0.52
CA LYS A 523 28.61 -39.04 -1.88
C LYS A 523 28.75 -40.33 -2.73
N GLU A 524 29.17 -41.41 -2.12
CA GLU A 524 29.31 -42.72 -2.76
C GLU A 524 27.96 -43.29 -3.19
N GLN A 525 26.91 -43.17 -2.38
CA GLN A 525 25.54 -43.52 -2.73
C GLN A 525 25.03 -42.73 -3.91
N TYR A 526 25.32 -41.42 -3.93
CA TYR A 526 24.96 -40.56 -5.05
C TYR A 526 25.69 -40.97 -6.35
N GLN A 527 26.97 -41.29 -6.28
CA GLN A 527 27.73 -41.78 -7.44
C GLN A 527 27.20 -43.14 -7.95
N ALA A 528 26.82 -44.02 -7.05
CA ALA A 528 26.19 -45.29 -7.39
C ALA A 528 24.86 -45.08 -8.13
N PHE A 529 24.01 -44.17 -7.67
CA PHE A 529 22.80 -43.75 -8.36
C PHE A 529 23.10 -43.24 -9.78
N LEU A 530 24.06 -42.33 -9.92
CA LEU A 530 24.45 -41.78 -11.23
C LEU A 530 24.91 -42.89 -12.18
N THR A 531 25.65 -43.87 -11.68
CA THR A 531 26.14 -45.00 -12.46
C THR A 531 24.99 -45.88 -12.93
N ASP A 532 24.02 -46.18 -12.09
CA ASP A 532 22.83 -46.95 -12.44
C ASP A 532 21.95 -46.17 -13.43
N PHE A 533 21.79 -44.86 -13.21
CA PHE A 533 21.02 -43.98 -14.08
C PHE A 533 21.62 -43.91 -15.51
N GLN A 534 22.94 -43.85 -15.63
CA GLN A 534 23.62 -43.86 -16.93
C GLN A 534 23.44 -45.15 -17.71
N LYS A 535 23.23 -46.29 -17.02
CA LYS A 535 22.97 -47.57 -17.65
C LYS A 535 21.57 -47.66 -18.27
N THR A 536 20.61 -46.96 -17.70
CA THR A 536 19.20 -47.02 -18.18
C THR A 536 18.88 -45.98 -19.25
N GLY A 537 19.83 -45.05 -19.55
CA GLY A 537 19.66 -44.01 -20.56
C GLY A 537 18.69 -42.90 -20.12
N GLU A 538 18.11 -42.22 -21.10
CA GLU A 538 17.31 -41.01 -20.89
C GLU A 538 15.96 -41.21 -20.20
N ASN A 539 15.47 -42.45 -20.11
CA ASN A 539 14.21 -42.80 -19.43
C ASN A 539 14.45 -43.88 -18.37
N PRO A 540 14.65 -43.49 -17.09
CA PRO A 540 14.75 -44.46 -16.03
C PRO A 540 13.45 -45.26 -15.92
N ASP A 541 13.61 -46.61 -15.94
CA ASP A 541 12.49 -47.53 -15.79
C ASP A 541 12.00 -47.67 -14.35
N ALA A 542 10.94 -48.44 -14.16
CA ALA A 542 10.36 -48.65 -12.84
C ALA A 542 11.36 -49.29 -11.84
N GLU A 543 12.22 -50.18 -12.31
CA GLU A 543 13.19 -50.89 -11.50
C GLU A 543 14.22 -49.90 -10.90
N LEU A 544 14.69 -48.94 -11.69
CA LEU A 544 15.59 -47.90 -11.20
C LEU A 544 14.92 -47.03 -10.13
N PHE A 545 13.66 -46.65 -10.35
CA PHE A 545 12.93 -45.89 -9.37
C PHE A 545 12.66 -46.68 -8.11
N GLU A 546 12.26 -47.92 -8.18
CA GLU A 546 12.07 -48.80 -7.03
C GLU A 546 13.34 -48.97 -6.21
N LYS A 547 14.50 -49.06 -6.87
CA LYS A 547 15.78 -49.18 -6.19
C LYS A 547 16.19 -47.92 -5.42
N TRP A 548 16.01 -46.76 -6.02
CA TRP A 548 16.54 -45.51 -5.50
C TRP A 548 15.49 -44.58 -4.91
N ILE A 549 14.23 -44.70 -5.30
CA ILE A 549 13.10 -43.91 -4.88
C ILE A 549 11.99 -44.87 -4.38
N THR A 550 12.25 -45.52 -3.26
CA THR A 550 11.22 -46.24 -2.49
C THR A 550 10.43 -45.24 -1.64
N PHE A 551 9.29 -45.69 -1.08
CA PHE A 551 8.53 -44.81 -0.17
C PHE A 551 9.38 -44.27 0.98
N GLU A 552 10.24 -45.09 1.57
CA GLU A 552 11.19 -44.62 2.59
C GLU A 552 12.22 -43.64 2.06
N THR A 553 12.61 -43.79 0.81
CA THR A 553 13.52 -42.87 0.13
C THR A 553 12.85 -41.53 -0.17
N TYR A 554 11.55 -41.53 -0.44
CA TYR A 554 10.80 -40.27 -0.64
C TYR A 554 10.85 -39.35 0.55
N ARG A 555 10.89 -39.88 1.78
CA ARG A 555 11.07 -39.10 3.00
C ARG A 555 12.38 -38.33 3.04
N GLY A 556 13.31 -38.68 2.18
CA GLY A 556 14.61 -38.00 2.05
C GLY A 556 14.78 -37.21 0.75
N VAL A 557 13.75 -37.08 -0.08
CA VAL A 557 13.84 -36.35 -1.35
C VAL A 557 13.66 -34.85 -1.13
N VAL A 558 14.58 -34.04 -1.64
CA VAL A 558 14.50 -32.58 -1.63
C VAL A 558 14.83 -32.03 -2.99
N PHE A 559 13.93 -31.24 -3.57
CA PHE A 559 14.18 -30.58 -4.84
C PHE A 559 15.06 -29.35 -4.63
N LYS A 560 16.15 -29.24 -5.40
CA LYS A 560 16.95 -28.01 -5.46
C LYS A 560 16.41 -27.12 -6.57
N ASP A 561 16.12 -25.89 -6.23
CA ASP A 561 15.55 -24.90 -7.15
C ASP A 561 16.29 -24.80 -8.49
N LYS A 562 17.62 -24.89 -8.47
CA LYS A 562 18.44 -24.81 -9.68
C LYS A 562 18.20 -25.91 -10.72
N TYR A 563 17.57 -27.01 -10.36
CA TYR A 563 17.26 -28.10 -11.29
C TYR A 563 15.84 -28.01 -11.84
N LEU A 564 15.01 -27.18 -11.23
CA LEU A 564 13.61 -27.01 -11.58
C LEU A 564 13.37 -25.71 -12.37
N THR A 565 14.30 -24.75 -12.30
CA THR A 565 14.21 -23.45 -12.99
C THR A 565 14.78 -23.43 -14.39
N ASN A 566 15.47 -24.48 -14.84
CA ASN A 566 16.08 -24.59 -16.17
C ASN A 566 15.22 -25.39 -17.17
N SER A 567 13.90 -25.44 -16.95
CA SER A 567 12.96 -26.06 -17.89
C SER A 567 12.16 -25.00 -18.64
#